data_52d935bff0e83dc276c5dab67ddf610d
#
_entry.id   52d935bff0e83dc276c5dab67ddf610d
#
_cell.length_a   1.000
_cell.length_b   1.000
_cell.length_c   1.000
_cell.angle_alpha   90.00
_cell.angle_beta   90.00
_cell.angle_gamma   90.00
#
_symmetry.space_group_name_H-M   'P 1'
#
loop_
_entity.id
_entity.type
_entity.pdbx_description
1 polymer ?
#
loop_
_entity_poly.entity_id
_entity_poly.type
_entity_poly.pdbx_seq_one_letter_code
_entity_poly.pdbx_strand_id
1 'polypeptide(L)'
;MFILYYLYSNINQMVKEHSEGEKKKKEFQFYTEYSIGFLTRGCFRKCSFCVNKNSTGAAPASPLEEFYDPSRKKLCFLDDNFFACAGWEKIFSSVLETGRRFQFRQGLDLRIMQKRQMELLASGKLDNGMIFAFDHIKDQELIVRKLELLREVIPVPYQKIKLYVLCGYDWEGTWKADFWAKDIRDVFIRIEILMRYKCLTYLMRYAAWERAPEIYKGMYINLSRWCNQPAQYSKKSLREFCTGQGEYSSCFRYLTAFEALHPEMAHYLDMKYEEVQYGKIYG
;
A
#
# COMPACT_ATOMS: atom_id res chain seq x y z
N MET A 1 8.39 0.64 1.89
CA MET A 1 9.78 0.57 2.37
C MET A 1 10.76 1.50 1.65
N PHE A 2 10.60 1.80 0.37
CA PHE A 2 11.22 2.97 -0.27
C PHE A 2 10.89 4.27 0.45
N ILE A 3 9.70 4.34 1.08
CA ILE A 3 9.26 5.48 1.90
C ILE A 3 10.16 5.65 3.14
N LEU A 4 10.68 4.58 3.75
CA LEU A 4 11.58 4.67 4.92
C LEU A 4 12.92 5.31 4.55
N TYR A 5 13.53 4.90 3.44
CA TYR A 5 14.81 5.49 3.00
C TYR A 5 14.59 6.95 2.59
N TYR A 6 13.49 7.25 1.90
CA TYR A 6 13.13 8.61 1.50
C TYR A 6 12.78 9.48 2.71
N LEU A 7 12.08 8.93 3.71
CA LEU A 7 11.77 9.65 4.95
C LEU A 7 13.00 9.83 5.84
N TYR A 8 13.85 8.81 5.98
CA TYR A 8 15.03 8.89 6.86
C TYR A 8 16.12 9.79 6.28
N SER A 9 16.37 9.75 4.97
CA SER A 9 17.26 10.68 4.29
C SER A 9 16.69 12.10 4.30
N ASN A 10 15.39 12.27 4.10
CA ASN A 10 14.74 13.57 4.16
C ASN A 10 14.66 14.13 5.59
N ILE A 11 14.37 13.33 6.63
CA ILE A 11 14.35 13.81 8.01
C ILE A 11 15.74 14.34 8.41
N ASN A 12 16.82 13.62 8.09
CA ASN A 12 18.19 14.10 8.40
C ASN A 12 18.60 15.30 7.56
N GLN A 13 18.15 15.41 6.32
CA GLN A 13 18.39 16.58 5.47
C GLN A 13 17.53 17.76 5.92
N MET A 14 16.27 17.53 6.31
CA MET A 14 15.32 18.53 6.77
C MET A 14 15.70 19.15 8.12
N VAL A 15 16.32 18.39 9.03
CA VAL A 15 16.86 18.92 10.29
C VAL A 15 18.03 19.88 10.05
N LYS A 16 18.76 19.74 8.93
CA LYS A 16 19.87 20.64 8.56
C LYS A 16 19.44 21.92 7.83
N GLU A 17 18.24 21.95 7.22
CA GLU A 17 17.79 23.07 6.37
C GLU A 17 16.75 24.00 7.02
N HIS A 18 16.83 24.23 8.31
CA HIS A 18 15.81 24.91 9.14
C HIS A 18 15.67 26.44 8.91
N SER A 19 16.11 26.99 7.78
CA SER A 19 16.16 28.46 7.60
C SER A 19 15.38 29.10 6.46
N GLU A 20 14.53 28.36 5.67
CA GLU A 20 13.85 29.01 4.54
C GLU A 20 12.32 28.71 4.44
N GLY A 21 11.53 29.75 4.72
CA GLY A 21 10.25 30.11 4.09
C GLY A 21 8.98 29.34 4.42
N GLU A 22 7.83 30.03 4.35
CA GLU A 22 6.45 29.58 4.66
C GLU A 22 5.95 28.36 3.83
N LYS A 23 6.48 28.09 2.64
CA LYS A 23 6.15 26.88 1.86
C LYS A 23 6.58 25.60 2.59
N LYS A 24 7.69 25.61 3.28
CA LYS A 24 8.21 24.49 4.08
C LYS A 24 7.31 24.20 5.29
N LYS A 25 6.63 25.20 5.89
CA LYS A 25 5.72 24.99 7.03
C LYS A 25 4.61 23.97 6.76
N LYS A 26 4.01 23.94 5.54
CA LYS A 26 2.95 22.98 5.20
C LYS A 26 3.45 21.53 5.07
N GLU A 27 4.64 21.33 4.53
CA GLU A 27 5.25 19.99 4.45
C GLU A 27 5.62 19.45 5.82
N PHE A 28 6.03 20.31 6.74
CA PHE A 28 6.36 19.95 8.13
C PHE A 28 5.13 19.78 9.03
N GLN A 29 3.98 20.34 8.68
CA GLN A 29 2.76 20.27 9.49
C GLN A 29 2.36 18.81 9.80
N PHE A 30 2.55 17.90 8.85
CA PHE A 30 2.33 16.47 9.07
C PHE A 30 3.16 15.95 10.25
N TYR A 31 4.45 16.29 10.30
CA TYR A 31 5.35 15.82 11.36
C TYR A 31 5.06 16.46 12.72
N THR A 32 4.50 17.66 12.73
CA THR A 32 4.14 18.34 13.98
C THR A 32 2.84 17.84 14.61
N GLU A 33 1.98 17.16 13.82
CA GLU A 33 0.72 16.60 14.32
C GLU A 33 0.88 15.20 14.92
N TYR A 34 1.96 14.48 14.60
CA TYR A 34 2.17 13.10 15.02
C TYR A 34 3.31 12.93 16.00
N SER A 35 3.10 12.07 17.00
CA SER A 35 4.20 11.36 17.65
C SER A 35 4.62 10.23 16.73
N ILE A 36 5.89 10.19 16.31
CA ILE A 36 6.39 9.28 15.28
C ILE A 36 7.45 8.38 15.90
N GLY A 37 7.31 7.08 15.76
CA GLY A 37 8.28 6.12 16.29
C GLY A 37 8.08 4.70 15.80
N PHE A 38 8.81 3.79 16.45
CA PHE A 38 8.80 2.37 16.18
C PHE A 38 8.46 1.64 17.48
N LEU A 39 7.33 1.00 17.54
CA LEU A 39 6.98 0.09 18.64
C LEU A 39 7.77 -1.22 18.54
N THR A 40 7.96 -1.67 17.30
CA THR A 40 8.70 -2.89 16.97
C THR A 40 9.64 -2.66 15.79
N ARG A 41 10.69 -3.46 15.69
CA ARG A 41 11.61 -3.46 14.56
C ARG A 41 11.83 -4.87 14.05
N GLY A 42 12.02 -4.95 12.73
CA GLY A 42 12.36 -6.20 12.07
C GLY A 42 11.16 -6.94 11.50
N CYS A 43 11.47 -7.97 10.71
CA CYS A 43 10.51 -8.81 10.01
C CYS A 43 11.12 -10.18 9.75
N PHE A 44 10.37 -11.25 9.94
CA PHE A 44 10.82 -12.62 9.62
C PHE A 44 10.77 -12.94 8.12
N ARG A 45 10.06 -12.12 7.33
CA ARG A 45 9.96 -12.32 5.88
C ARG A 45 11.22 -11.81 5.20
N LYS A 46 11.78 -12.67 4.36
CA LYS A 46 12.98 -12.38 3.58
C LYS A 46 12.63 -12.00 2.15
N CYS A 47 11.69 -11.05 1.98
CA CYS A 47 11.30 -10.59 0.65
C CYS A 47 12.51 -10.04 -0.09
N SER A 48 12.81 -10.56 -1.28
CA SER A 48 14.04 -10.25 -2.03
C SER A 48 14.16 -8.78 -2.44
N PHE A 49 13.03 -8.09 -2.62
CA PHE A 49 12.98 -6.65 -2.90
C PHE A 49 13.18 -5.76 -1.67
N CYS A 50 13.12 -6.36 -0.48
CA CYS A 50 13.02 -5.65 0.78
C CYS A 50 14.39 -5.28 1.35
N VAL A 51 14.57 -4.05 1.88
CA VAL A 51 15.81 -3.63 2.54
C VAL A 51 16.03 -4.37 3.87
N ASN A 52 14.95 -4.85 4.54
CA ASN A 52 15.00 -5.59 5.80
C ASN A 52 15.13 -7.11 5.63
N LYS A 53 15.49 -7.59 4.43
CA LYS A 53 15.62 -9.03 4.12
C LYS A 53 16.59 -9.79 5.02
N ASN A 54 17.51 -9.10 5.68
CA ASN A 54 18.49 -9.69 6.59
C ASN A 54 18.00 -9.74 8.05
N SER A 55 16.82 -9.21 8.35
CA SER A 55 16.22 -9.30 9.68
C SER A 55 15.80 -10.73 9.99
N THR A 56 15.95 -11.15 11.26
CA THR A 56 15.63 -12.52 11.70
C THR A 56 14.24 -12.65 12.31
N GLY A 57 13.60 -11.54 12.66
CA GLY A 57 12.28 -11.51 13.26
C GLY A 57 11.88 -10.10 13.66
N ALA A 58 10.68 -9.95 14.20
CA ALA A 58 10.21 -8.71 14.77
C ALA A 58 10.36 -8.77 16.30
N ALA A 59 10.92 -7.72 16.89
CA ALA A 59 11.12 -7.60 18.34
C ALA A 59 10.64 -6.21 18.81
N PRO A 60 10.30 -6.05 20.12
CA PRO A 60 10.04 -4.73 20.68
C PRO A 60 11.23 -3.79 20.42
N ALA A 61 10.94 -2.54 20.10
CA ALA A 61 11.95 -1.51 19.84
C ALA A 61 11.92 -0.45 20.93
N SER A 62 11.06 0.54 20.81
CA SER A 62 10.92 1.61 21.79
C SER A 62 9.58 1.50 22.52
N PRO A 63 9.57 1.56 23.85
CA PRO A 63 8.34 1.81 24.59
C PRO A 63 7.64 3.06 24.08
N LEU A 64 6.31 3.05 24.09
CA LEU A 64 5.53 4.17 23.54
C LEU A 64 5.91 5.51 24.20
N GLU A 65 6.20 5.49 25.49
CA GLU A 65 6.54 6.65 26.33
C GLU A 65 7.79 7.38 25.85
N GLU A 66 8.72 6.71 25.14
CA GLU A 66 9.95 7.31 24.66
C GLU A 66 9.72 8.32 23.53
N PHE A 67 8.66 8.15 22.74
CA PHE A 67 8.36 9.04 21.61
C PHE A 67 6.96 9.64 21.65
N TYR A 68 6.13 9.26 22.61
CA TYR A 68 4.80 9.81 22.76
C TYR A 68 4.84 11.21 23.38
N ASP A 69 4.39 12.19 22.61
CA ASP A 69 4.18 13.56 23.04
C ASP A 69 2.68 13.81 23.23
N PRO A 70 2.19 13.99 24.48
CA PRO A 70 0.78 14.24 24.75
C PRO A 70 0.20 15.49 24.09
N SER A 71 1.04 16.44 23.71
CA SER A 71 0.61 17.65 22.98
C SER A 71 0.21 17.33 21.52
N ARG A 72 0.68 16.21 20.99
CA ARG A 72 0.39 15.75 19.63
C ARG A 72 -0.92 14.98 19.56
N LYS A 73 -1.67 15.23 18.48
CA LYS A 73 -3.02 14.67 18.33
C LYS A 73 -3.05 13.24 17.83
N LYS A 74 -1.97 12.77 17.20
CA LYS A 74 -1.93 11.53 16.44
C LYS A 74 -0.63 10.77 16.68
N LEU A 75 -0.68 9.46 16.40
CA LEU A 75 0.47 8.56 16.43
C LEU A 75 0.76 8.02 15.02
N CYS A 76 2.03 7.92 14.65
CA CYS A 76 2.47 7.34 13.39
C CYS A 76 3.55 6.31 13.65
N PHE A 77 3.25 5.05 13.38
CA PHE A 77 4.17 3.94 13.56
C PHE A 77 4.83 3.58 12.23
N LEU A 78 6.16 3.44 12.29
CA LEU A 78 7.00 3.10 11.14
C LEU A 78 7.49 1.65 11.19
N ASP A 79 6.77 0.80 11.94
CA ASP A 79 7.08 -0.60 12.16
C ASP A 79 7.19 -1.39 10.87
N ASP A 80 8.16 -2.32 10.80
CA ASP A 80 8.40 -3.15 9.63
C ASP A 80 7.34 -4.27 9.49
N ASN A 81 7.01 -4.95 10.61
CA ASN A 81 5.98 -5.99 10.68
C ASN A 81 5.47 -6.14 12.12
N PHE A 82 4.63 -5.24 12.55
CA PHE A 82 4.18 -5.11 13.94
C PHE A 82 3.61 -6.40 14.52
N PHE A 83 2.66 -7.03 13.83
CA PHE A 83 1.98 -8.22 14.33
C PHE A 83 2.83 -9.51 14.32
N ALA A 84 4.04 -9.45 13.75
CA ALA A 84 5.01 -10.54 13.85
C ALA A 84 5.81 -10.53 15.18
N CYS A 85 5.71 -9.46 15.96
CA CYS A 85 6.37 -9.33 17.24
C CYS A 85 5.65 -10.16 18.32
N ALA A 86 6.37 -10.99 19.05
CA ALA A 86 5.83 -11.62 20.25
C ALA A 86 5.45 -10.56 21.30
N GLY A 87 4.29 -10.69 21.93
CA GLY A 87 3.79 -9.70 22.90
C GLY A 87 3.19 -8.43 22.25
N TRP A 88 2.94 -8.42 20.96
CA TRP A 88 2.28 -7.31 20.24
C TRP A 88 1.00 -6.83 20.93
N GLU A 89 0.24 -7.71 21.57
CA GLU A 89 -1.04 -7.37 22.20
C GLU A 89 -0.84 -6.39 23.37
N LYS A 90 0.15 -6.63 24.23
CA LYS A 90 0.49 -5.71 25.33
C LYS A 90 0.94 -4.35 24.77
N ILE A 91 1.79 -4.36 23.76
CA ILE A 91 2.27 -3.14 23.11
C ILE A 91 1.11 -2.36 22.48
N PHE A 92 0.20 -3.07 21.79
CA PHE A 92 -0.93 -2.41 21.15
C PHE A 92 -1.98 -1.90 22.14
N SER A 93 -2.16 -2.57 23.28
CA SER A 93 -3.02 -2.09 24.36
C SER A 93 -2.61 -0.71 24.85
N SER A 94 -1.31 -0.47 25.05
CA SER A 94 -0.82 0.87 25.44
C SER A 94 -1.11 1.95 24.39
N VAL A 95 -1.09 1.59 23.09
CA VAL A 95 -1.51 2.51 22.02
C VAL A 95 -3.00 2.86 22.15
N LEU A 96 -3.85 1.84 22.35
CA LEU A 96 -5.31 2.04 22.48
C LEU A 96 -5.66 2.90 23.71
N GLU A 97 -4.95 2.70 24.83
CA GLU A 97 -5.11 3.44 26.09
C GLU A 97 -4.87 4.96 25.91
N THR A 98 -4.02 5.37 24.96
CA THR A 98 -3.82 6.79 24.67
C THR A 98 -5.09 7.48 24.17
N GLY A 99 -6.04 6.71 23.60
CA GLY A 99 -7.24 7.24 22.94
C GLY A 99 -6.96 8.09 21.70
N ARG A 100 -5.71 8.17 21.25
CA ARG A 100 -5.28 8.97 20.10
C ARG A 100 -5.59 8.26 18.77
N ARG A 101 -5.70 9.05 17.70
CA ARG A 101 -5.73 8.50 16.35
C ARG A 101 -4.34 7.98 15.99
N PHE A 102 -4.27 6.84 15.30
CA PHE A 102 -2.99 6.23 14.94
C PHE A 102 -3.01 5.65 13.52
N GLN A 103 -1.81 5.48 12.96
CA GLN A 103 -1.61 4.78 11.69
C GLN A 103 -0.33 3.95 11.70
N PHE A 104 -0.36 2.81 11.00
CA PHE A 104 0.81 2.03 10.62
C PHE A 104 1.21 2.39 9.18
N ARG A 105 2.20 3.27 9.03
CA ARG A 105 2.49 3.89 7.74
C ARG A 105 3.13 2.96 6.73
N GLN A 106 3.90 1.97 7.19
CA GLN A 106 4.54 0.98 6.30
C GLN A 106 3.58 -0.10 5.81
N GLY A 107 2.39 -0.17 6.42
CA GLY A 107 1.43 -1.24 6.19
C GLY A 107 1.68 -2.45 7.09
N LEU A 108 0.62 -3.19 7.33
CA LEU A 108 0.61 -4.40 8.14
C LEU A 108 0.61 -5.64 7.23
N ASP A 109 1.18 -6.73 7.71
CA ASP A 109 1.16 -8.01 6.98
C ASP A 109 -0.17 -8.74 7.22
N LEU A 110 -1.13 -8.54 6.35
CA LEU A 110 -2.46 -9.15 6.43
C LEU A 110 -2.40 -10.69 6.50
N ARG A 111 -1.40 -11.30 5.87
CA ARG A 111 -1.27 -12.77 5.77
C ARG A 111 -1.13 -13.46 7.12
N ILE A 112 -0.54 -12.80 8.12
CA ILE A 112 -0.37 -13.37 9.47
C ILE A 112 -1.48 -12.98 10.44
N MET A 113 -2.31 -12.00 10.09
CA MET A 113 -3.32 -11.51 11.02
C MET A 113 -4.40 -12.55 11.29
N GLN A 114 -4.77 -12.64 12.56
CA GLN A 114 -5.90 -13.43 13.06
C GLN A 114 -7.09 -12.49 13.39
N LYS A 115 -8.25 -13.07 13.61
CA LYS A 115 -9.48 -12.31 13.93
C LYS A 115 -9.26 -11.34 15.10
N ARG A 116 -8.59 -11.80 16.18
CA ARG A 116 -8.29 -10.96 17.35
C ARG A 116 -7.50 -9.69 17.02
N GLN A 117 -6.49 -9.79 16.13
CA GLN A 117 -5.71 -8.62 15.71
C GLN A 117 -6.55 -7.65 14.89
N MET A 118 -7.43 -8.19 14.03
CA MET A 118 -8.35 -7.37 13.22
C MET A 118 -9.38 -6.65 14.10
N GLU A 119 -9.94 -7.34 15.10
CA GLU A 119 -10.90 -6.77 16.05
C GLU A 119 -10.28 -5.64 16.88
N LEU A 120 -9.08 -5.86 17.42
CA LEU A 120 -8.37 -4.83 18.18
C LEU A 120 -7.97 -3.64 17.30
N LEU A 121 -7.51 -3.89 16.07
CA LEU A 121 -7.20 -2.82 15.13
C LEU A 121 -8.46 -2.01 14.78
N ALA A 122 -9.59 -2.68 14.60
CA ALA A 122 -10.87 -2.04 14.30
C ALA A 122 -11.46 -1.23 15.47
N SER A 123 -11.16 -1.63 16.72
CA SER A 123 -11.62 -0.92 17.92
C SER A 123 -10.91 0.41 18.14
N GLY A 124 -9.74 0.58 17.51
CA GLY A 124 -8.95 1.80 17.64
C GLY A 124 -9.35 2.93 16.70
N LYS A 125 -8.91 4.13 17.01
CA LYS A 125 -9.16 5.33 16.19
C LYS A 125 -8.14 5.42 15.06
N LEU A 126 -8.35 4.68 13.98
CA LEU A 126 -7.45 4.70 12.82
C LEU A 126 -7.41 6.07 12.13
N ASP A 127 -6.20 6.53 11.80
CA ASP A 127 -5.98 7.68 10.94
C ASP A 127 -5.64 7.21 9.52
N ASN A 128 -6.39 7.68 8.51
CA ASN A 128 -6.27 7.26 7.11
C ASN A 128 -6.63 5.79 6.79
N GLY A 129 -7.30 5.10 7.72
CA GLY A 129 -7.74 3.71 7.53
C GLY A 129 -6.66 2.67 7.76
N MET A 130 -6.91 1.45 7.31
CA MET A 130 -5.98 0.33 7.41
C MET A 130 -5.14 0.21 6.16
N ILE A 131 -3.86 -0.07 6.34
CA ILE A 131 -2.91 -0.25 5.24
C ILE A 131 -2.27 -1.63 5.36
N PHE A 132 -2.36 -2.42 4.28
CA PHE A 132 -1.76 -3.74 4.18
C PHE A 132 -0.91 -3.86 2.92
N ALA A 133 -0.32 -5.05 2.67
CA ALA A 133 0.45 -5.33 1.47
C ALA A 133 -0.07 -6.57 0.74
N PHE A 134 -0.10 -6.48 -0.60
CA PHE A 134 -0.38 -7.60 -1.51
C PHE A 134 0.65 -7.56 -2.65
N ASP A 135 1.90 -7.90 -2.33
CA ASP A 135 3.04 -7.68 -3.22
C ASP A 135 3.20 -8.76 -4.30
N HIS A 136 2.77 -9.99 -4.05
CA HIS A 136 2.94 -11.10 -4.97
C HIS A 136 1.63 -11.83 -5.25
N ILE A 137 1.36 -12.13 -6.54
CA ILE A 137 0.16 -12.84 -6.97
C ILE A 137 0.04 -14.25 -6.34
N LYS A 138 1.15 -14.92 -6.02
CA LYS A 138 1.16 -16.21 -5.32
C LYS A 138 0.45 -16.19 -3.97
N ASP A 139 0.32 -15.02 -3.35
CA ASP A 139 -0.38 -14.86 -2.08
C ASP A 139 -1.91 -14.69 -2.25
N GLN A 140 -2.44 -14.72 -3.48
CA GLN A 140 -3.84 -14.36 -3.77
C GLN A 140 -4.86 -15.12 -2.94
N GLU A 141 -4.77 -16.44 -2.87
CA GLU A 141 -5.72 -17.27 -2.11
C GLU A 141 -5.69 -16.94 -0.60
N LEU A 142 -4.49 -16.75 -0.06
CA LEU A 142 -4.32 -16.38 1.34
C LEU A 142 -4.88 -14.98 1.60
N ILE A 143 -4.58 -14.03 0.73
CA ILE A 143 -5.08 -12.65 0.84
C ILE A 143 -6.61 -12.63 0.73
N VAL A 144 -7.19 -13.38 -0.19
CA VAL A 144 -8.67 -13.50 -0.33
C VAL A 144 -9.28 -14.00 0.98
N ARG A 145 -8.80 -15.12 1.54
CA ARG A 145 -9.29 -15.63 2.83
C ARG A 145 -9.15 -14.60 3.97
N LYS A 146 -8.06 -13.84 3.99
CA LYS A 146 -7.85 -12.80 5.00
C LYS A 146 -8.73 -11.57 4.79
N LEU A 147 -9.03 -11.21 3.55
CA LEU A 147 -9.97 -10.14 3.25
C LEU A 147 -11.40 -10.52 3.62
N GLU A 148 -11.79 -11.78 3.42
CA GLU A 148 -13.08 -12.31 3.89
C GLU A 148 -13.19 -12.16 5.41
N LEU A 149 -12.22 -12.69 6.15
CA LEU A 149 -12.17 -12.58 7.60
C LEU A 149 -12.17 -11.10 8.07
N LEU A 150 -11.42 -10.25 7.39
CA LEU A 150 -11.37 -8.82 7.70
C LEU A 150 -12.73 -8.16 7.49
N ARG A 151 -13.48 -8.56 6.45
CA ARG A 151 -14.81 -8.01 6.16
C ARG A 151 -15.91 -8.55 7.07
N GLU A 152 -15.72 -9.71 7.69
CA GLU A 152 -16.58 -10.17 8.80
C GLU A 152 -16.44 -9.25 10.03
N VAL A 153 -15.21 -8.79 10.31
CA VAL A 153 -14.93 -7.90 11.45
C VAL A 153 -15.26 -6.44 11.12
N ILE A 154 -14.99 -6.03 9.88
CA ILE A 154 -15.13 -4.64 9.41
C ILE A 154 -15.99 -4.63 8.14
N PRO A 155 -17.32 -4.57 8.28
CA PRO A 155 -18.21 -4.51 7.12
C PRO A 155 -17.97 -3.27 6.25
N VAL A 156 -18.30 -3.37 4.97
CA VAL A 156 -18.37 -2.21 4.07
C VAL A 156 -19.57 -1.34 4.50
N PRO A 157 -19.46 -0.01 4.56
CA PRO A 157 -18.37 0.88 4.12
C PRO A 157 -17.48 1.47 5.24
N TYR A 158 -17.54 0.94 6.46
CA TYR A 158 -17.10 1.61 7.69
C TYR A 158 -15.63 2.03 7.76
N GLN A 159 -14.72 1.35 7.09
CA GLN A 159 -13.30 1.72 7.16
C GLN A 159 -12.65 1.70 5.78
N LYS A 160 -11.84 2.70 5.50
CA LYS A 160 -10.96 2.70 4.33
C LYS A 160 -9.87 1.65 4.52
N ILE A 161 -9.88 0.65 3.65
CA ILE A 161 -8.85 -0.39 3.60
C ILE A 161 -8.07 -0.18 2.31
N LYS A 162 -6.76 -0.10 2.42
CA LYS A 162 -5.85 0.10 1.30
C LYS A 162 -4.79 -0.99 1.30
N LEU A 163 -4.47 -1.51 0.13
CA LEU A 163 -3.35 -2.42 -0.01
C LEU A 163 -2.29 -1.84 -0.95
N TYR A 164 -1.05 -1.91 -0.51
CA TYR A 164 0.11 -1.70 -1.36
C TYR A 164 0.25 -2.88 -2.30
N VAL A 165 0.45 -2.60 -3.58
CA VAL A 165 0.64 -3.59 -4.64
C VAL A 165 1.95 -3.27 -5.34
N LEU A 166 2.95 -4.14 -5.17
CA LEU A 166 4.24 -4.00 -5.83
C LEU A 166 4.14 -4.38 -7.30
N CYS A 167 4.75 -3.62 -8.19
CA CYS A 167 4.85 -3.93 -9.60
C CYS A 167 6.25 -3.63 -10.16
N GLY A 168 6.59 -4.22 -11.30
CA GLY A 168 7.89 -4.06 -11.94
C GLY A 168 9.03 -4.75 -11.21
N TYR A 169 8.75 -5.80 -10.41
CA TYR A 169 9.76 -6.61 -9.72
C TYR A 169 9.69 -8.06 -10.19
N ASP A 170 10.74 -8.51 -10.86
CA ASP A 170 10.85 -9.91 -11.26
C ASP A 170 11.35 -10.78 -10.09
N TRP A 171 10.44 -11.58 -9.56
CA TRP A 171 10.70 -12.48 -8.44
C TRP A 171 11.67 -13.61 -8.77
N GLU A 172 11.78 -13.95 -10.06
CA GLU A 172 12.72 -14.96 -10.56
C GLU A 172 14.08 -14.36 -10.88
N GLY A 173 14.15 -13.04 -11.04
CA GLY A 173 15.38 -12.31 -11.37
C GLY A 173 15.89 -12.55 -12.79
N THR A 174 15.05 -13.11 -13.66
CA THR A 174 15.45 -13.51 -15.03
C THR A 174 15.28 -12.41 -16.06
N TRP A 175 14.37 -11.46 -15.79
CA TRP A 175 14.04 -10.30 -16.64
C TRP A 175 13.75 -10.68 -18.10
N LYS A 176 13.04 -11.80 -18.30
CA LYS A 176 12.62 -12.27 -19.63
C LYS A 176 11.72 -11.26 -20.31
N ALA A 177 11.63 -11.32 -21.63
CA ALA A 177 10.84 -10.36 -22.42
C ALA A 177 9.34 -10.41 -22.09
N ASP A 178 8.79 -11.57 -21.73
CA ASP A 178 7.40 -11.80 -21.38
C ASP A 178 7.08 -11.36 -19.93
N PHE A 179 8.10 -11.09 -19.11
CA PHE A 179 7.92 -10.66 -17.72
C PHE A 179 6.99 -9.45 -17.60
N TRP A 180 7.17 -8.43 -18.44
CA TRP A 180 6.44 -7.17 -18.30
C TRP A 180 4.93 -7.32 -18.53
N ALA A 181 4.54 -8.09 -19.54
CA ALA A 181 3.14 -8.40 -19.81
C ALA A 181 2.52 -9.20 -18.67
N LYS A 182 3.25 -10.22 -18.19
CA LYS A 182 2.82 -11.05 -17.07
C LYS A 182 2.65 -10.24 -15.78
N ASP A 183 3.62 -9.39 -15.44
CA ASP A 183 3.54 -8.55 -14.23
C ASP A 183 2.35 -7.59 -14.27
N ILE A 184 2.08 -6.96 -15.42
CA ILE A 184 0.90 -6.09 -15.58
C ILE A 184 -0.40 -6.89 -15.46
N ARG A 185 -0.48 -8.10 -16.02
CA ARG A 185 -1.62 -9.01 -15.83
C ARG A 185 -1.82 -9.32 -14.34
N ASP A 186 -0.75 -9.70 -13.64
CA ASP A 186 -0.77 -10.02 -12.22
C ASP A 186 -1.16 -8.81 -11.36
N VAL A 187 -0.82 -7.59 -11.80
CA VAL A 187 -1.29 -6.34 -11.19
C VAL A 187 -2.79 -6.18 -11.37
N PHE A 188 -3.33 -6.39 -12.58
CA PHE A 188 -4.76 -6.30 -12.84
C PHE A 188 -5.57 -7.32 -12.02
N ILE A 189 -5.12 -8.55 -11.93
CA ILE A 189 -5.78 -9.59 -11.10
C ILE A 189 -5.82 -9.15 -9.64
N ARG A 190 -4.72 -8.62 -9.09
CA ARG A 190 -4.68 -8.11 -7.72
C ARG A 190 -5.60 -6.91 -7.53
N ILE A 191 -5.67 -5.99 -8.50
CA ILE A 191 -6.60 -4.85 -8.49
C ILE A 191 -8.06 -5.35 -8.48
N GLU A 192 -8.41 -6.31 -9.33
CA GLU A 192 -9.75 -6.90 -9.38
C GLU A 192 -10.14 -7.51 -8.03
N ILE A 193 -9.25 -8.33 -7.43
CA ILE A 193 -9.47 -8.90 -6.09
C ILE A 193 -9.75 -7.77 -5.08
N LEU A 194 -8.94 -6.72 -5.07
CA LEU A 194 -9.11 -5.61 -4.13
C LEU A 194 -10.42 -4.84 -4.35
N MET A 195 -10.84 -4.64 -5.60
CA MET A 195 -12.14 -4.04 -5.94
C MET A 195 -13.31 -4.89 -5.43
N ARG A 196 -13.24 -6.21 -5.59
CA ARG A 196 -14.26 -7.16 -5.10
C ARG A 196 -14.46 -7.07 -3.59
N TYR A 197 -13.39 -6.87 -2.84
CA TYR A 197 -13.46 -6.68 -1.38
C TYR A 197 -13.57 -5.21 -0.96
N LYS A 198 -13.87 -4.30 -1.92
CA LYS A 198 -14.02 -2.86 -1.68
C LYS A 198 -12.83 -2.27 -0.94
N CYS A 199 -11.62 -2.66 -1.37
CA CYS A 199 -10.35 -2.12 -0.92
C CYS A 199 -9.74 -1.19 -1.96
N LEU A 200 -9.05 -0.15 -1.50
CA LEU A 200 -8.31 0.75 -2.36
C LEU A 200 -6.95 0.14 -2.69
N THR A 201 -6.53 0.27 -3.93
CA THR A 201 -5.19 -0.11 -4.38
C THR A 201 -4.25 1.08 -4.30
N TYR A 202 -3.03 0.85 -3.81
CA TYR A 202 -1.93 1.79 -3.95
C TYR A 202 -0.76 1.10 -4.66
N LEU A 203 -0.52 1.45 -5.91
CA LEU A 203 0.49 0.80 -6.73
C LEU A 203 1.88 1.36 -6.43
N MET A 204 2.80 0.48 -6.09
CA MET A 204 4.20 0.79 -5.79
C MET A 204 5.09 0.23 -6.89
N ARG A 205 5.73 1.11 -7.67
CA ARG A 205 6.64 0.72 -8.73
C ARG A 205 8.03 0.42 -8.14
N TYR A 206 8.53 -0.79 -8.34
CA TYR A 206 9.92 -1.11 -8.02
C TYR A 206 10.87 -0.41 -9.01
N ALA A 207 12.04 0.01 -8.57
CA ALA A 207 12.96 0.82 -9.40
C ALA A 207 13.25 0.23 -10.79
N ALA A 208 13.25 -1.09 -10.94
CA ALA A 208 13.47 -1.75 -12.23
C ALA A 208 12.38 -1.50 -13.28
N TRP A 209 11.20 -0.96 -12.91
CA TRP A 209 10.15 -0.60 -13.88
C TRP A 209 10.65 0.34 -14.99
N GLU A 210 11.68 1.12 -14.72
CA GLU A 210 12.30 2.01 -15.69
C GLU A 210 13.02 1.27 -16.85
N ARG A 211 13.30 -0.02 -16.66
CA ARG A 211 13.88 -0.91 -17.70
C ARG A 211 12.82 -1.48 -18.65
N ALA A 212 11.54 -1.33 -18.32
CA ALA A 212 10.46 -1.85 -19.15
C ALA A 212 10.50 -1.24 -20.57
N PRO A 213 10.11 -2.01 -21.60
CA PRO A 213 9.78 -1.43 -22.90
C PRO A 213 8.76 -0.30 -22.78
N GLU A 214 8.81 0.66 -23.70
CA GLU A 214 8.10 1.93 -23.62
C GLU A 214 6.59 1.78 -23.33
N ILE A 215 5.91 0.82 -23.97
CA ILE A 215 4.49 0.55 -23.77
C ILE A 215 4.20 0.15 -22.32
N TYR A 216 4.96 -0.81 -21.78
CA TYR A 216 4.78 -1.28 -20.39
C TYR A 216 5.17 -0.20 -19.38
N LYS A 217 6.22 0.58 -19.67
CA LYS A 217 6.60 1.74 -18.87
C LYS A 217 5.44 2.73 -18.77
N GLY A 218 4.82 3.07 -19.90
CA GLY A 218 3.64 3.91 -19.97
C GLY A 218 2.48 3.34 -19.15
N MET A 219 2.24 2.04 -19.23
CA MET A 219 1.19 1.37 -18.46
C MET A 219 1.45 1.41 -16.95
N TYR A 220 2.66 1.19 -16.47
CA TYR A 220 2.99 1.36 -15.04
C TYR A 220 2.74 2.78 -14.54
N ILE A 221 3.03 3.78 -15.37
CA ILE A 221 2.73 5.18 -15.05
C ILE A 221 1.23 5.40 -14.97
N ASN A 222 0.47 4.94 -15.96
CA ASN A 222 -0.99 5.10 -16.02
C ASN A 222 -1.66 4.41 -14.83
N LEU A 223 -1.32 3.14 -14.58
CA LEU A 223 -1.84 2.35 -13.48
C LEU A 223 -1.56 3.02 -12.12
N SER A 224 -0.32 3.47 -11.89
CA SER A 224 0.00 4.12 -10.62
C SER A 224 -0.70 5.48 -10.46
N ARG A 225 -0.84 6.27 -11.54
CA ARG A 225 -1.58 7.54 -11.49
C ARG A 225 -3.06 7.33 -11.21
N TRP A 226 -3.67 6.30 -11.76
CA TRP A 226 -5.06 5.96 -11.53
C TRP A 226 -5.29 5.39 -10.13
N CYS A 227 -4.58 4.31 -9.74
CA CYS A 227 -4.73 3.65 -8.45
C CYS A 227 -4.42 4.58 -7.26
N ASN A 228 -3.38 5.43 -7.39
CA ASN A 228 -2.91 6.24 -6.28
C ASN A 228 -3.72 7.54 -6.07
N GLN A 229 -4.75 7.74 -6.88
CA GLN A 229 -5.74 8.80 -6.74
C GLN A 229 -7.11 8.20 -6.37
N PRO A 230 -7.46 8.04 -5.09
CA PRO A 230 -8.68 7.36 -4.66
C PRO A 230 -9.96 7.87 -5.33
N ALA A 231 -10.06 9.19 -5.57
CA ALA A 231 -11.20 9.79 -6.24
C ALA A 231 -11.34 9.39 -7.72
N GLN A 232 -10.23 9.12 -8.41
CA GLN A 232 -10.24 8.62 -9.79
C GLN A 232 -10.50 7.12 -9.80
N TYR A 233 -9.77 6.37 -8.97
CA TYR A 233 -9.88 4.92 -8.85
C TYR A 233 -11.29 4.44 -8.48
N SER A 234 -11.96 5.13 -7.57
CA SER A 234 -13.31 4.74 -7.15
C SER A 234 -14.41 5.03 -8.18
N LYS A 235 -14.21 6.01 -9.07
CA LYS A 235 -15.27 6.50 -9.97
C LYS A 235 -15.06 6.14 -11.43
N LYS A 236 -13.82 5.87 -11.85
CA LYS A 236 -13.47 5.66 -13.25
C LYS A 236 -12.77 4.34 -13.46
N SER A 237 -13.02 3.69 -14.59
CA SER A 237 -12.14 2.65 -15.11
C SER A 237 -10.79 3.25 -15.51
N LEU A 238 -9.77 2.39 -15.71
CA LEU A 238 -8.49 2.86 -16.25
C LEU A 238 -8.66 3.48 -17.64
N ARG A 239 -9.54 2.89 -18.48
CA ARG A 239 -9.86 3.44 -19.81
C ARG A 239 -10.43 4.86 -19.69
N GLU A 240 -11.46 5.06 -18.88
CA GLU A 240 -12.07 6.37 -18.66
C GLU A 240 -11.08 7.39 -18.08
N PHE A 241 -10.19 6.93 -17.20
CA PHE A 241 -9.12 7.79 -16.68
C PHE A 241 -8.16 8.24 -17.76
N CYS A 242 -7.73 7.32 -18.65
CA CYS A 242 -6.78 7.64 -19.72
C CYS A 242 -7.42 8.49 -20.84
N THR A 243 -8.64 8.13 -21.26
CA THR A 243 -9.37 8.91 -22.30
C THR A 243 -9.70 10.33 -21.84
N GLY A 244 -10.02 10.48 -20.56
CA GLY A 244 -10.25 11.78 -19.94
C GLY A 244 -9.04 12.73 -19.92
N GLN A 245 -7.83 12.24 -20.24
CA GLN A 245 -6.63 13.07 -20.42
C GLN A 245 -6.50 13.65 -21.83
N GLY A 246 -7.40 13.26 -22.75
CA GLY A 246 -7.40 13.66 -24.16
C GLY A 246 -6.69 12.65 -25.08
N GLU A 247 -7.17 12.56 -26.32
CA GLU A 247 -6.70 11.58 -27.34
C GLU A 247 -5.21 11.74 -27.70
N TYR A 248 -4.67 12.95 -27.61
CA TYR A 248 -3.26 13.23 -27.90
C TYR A 248 -2.33 13.03 -26.69
N SER A 249 -2.88 12.66 -25.53
CA SER A 249 -2.08 12.45 -24.32
C SER A 249 -1.24 11.18 -24.43
N SER A 250 -0.07 11.19 -23.80
CA SER A 250 0.74 9.98 -23.67
C SER A 250 -0.01 8.88 -22.92
N CYS A 251 -0.89 9.26 -21.98
CA CYS A 251 -1.73 8.35 -21.22
C CYS A 251 -2.64 7.53 -22.14
N PHE A 252 -3.35 8.18 -23.05
CA PHE A 252 -4.22 7.54 -24.04
C PHE A 252 -3.43 6.68 -25.03
N ARG A 253 -2.34 7.21 -25.59
CA ARG A 253 -1.49 6.47 -26.54
C ARG A 253 -0.95 5.16 -25.98
N TYR A 254 -0.44 5.17 -24.73
CA TYR A 254 0.07 3.95 -24.09
C TYR A 254 -1.04 2.95 -23.82
N LEU A 255 -2.21 3.41 -23.40
CA LEU A 255 -3.37 2.52 -23.21
C LEU A 255 -3.75 1.82 -24.50
N THR A 256 -3.94 2.58 -25.59
CA THR A 256 -4.33 2.05 -26.90
C THR A 256 -3.29 1.09 -27.48
N ALA A 257 -2.01 1.45 -27.36
CA ALA A 257 -0.92 0.59 -27.82
C ALA A 257 -0.85 -0.73 -26.99
N PHE A 258 -1.07 -0.64 -25.68
CA PHE A 258 -1.11 -1.82 -24.82
C PHE A 258 -2.29 -2.73 -25.14
N GLU A 259 -3.49 -2.16 -25.34
CA GLU A 259 -4.69 -2.91 -25.71
C GLU A 259 -4.54 -3.62 -27.06
N ALA A 260 -3.95 -2.94 -28.04
CA ALA A 260 -3.66 -3.55 -29.34
C ALA A 260 -2.67 -4.71 -29.25
N LEU A 261 -1.70 -4.64 -28.32
CA LEU A 261 -0.71 -5.70 -28.09
C LEU A 261 -1.26 -6.84 -27.24
N HIS A 262 -2.21 -6.55 -26.34
CA HIS A 262 -2.77 -7.48 -25.34
C HIS A 262 -4.30 -7.39 -25.29
N PRO A 263 -5.00 -7.76 -26.40
CA PRO A 263 -6.47 -7.67 -26.47
C PRO A 263 -7.16 -8.57 -25.42
N GLU A 264 -6.50 -9.64 -24.97
CA GLU A 264 -6.99 -10.52 -23.93
C GLU A 264 -7.09 -9.84 -22.55
N MET A 265 -6.40 -8.70 -22.35
CA MET A 265 -6.45 -7.91 -21.13
C MET A 265 -7.45 -6.73 -21.21
N ALA A 266 -8.13 -6.53 -22.34
CA ALA A 266 -9.02 -5.38 -22.56
C ALA A 266 -10.09 -5.24 -21.47
N HIS A 267 -10.65 -6.36 -20.99
CA HIS A 267 -11.68 -6.37 -19.96
C HIS A 267 -11.22 -5.73 -18.63
N TYR A 268 -9.93 -5.81 -18.27
CA TYR A 268 -9.38 -5.16 -17.09
C TYR A 268 -9.35 -3.63 -17.21
N LEU A 269 -9.24 -3.11 -18.44
CA LEU A 269 -9.17 -1.66 -18.69
C LEU A 269 -10.51 -0.97 -18.37
N ASP A 270 -11.61 -1.74 -18.44
CA ASP A 270 -12.97 -1.25 -18.24
C ASP A 270 -13.53 -1.52 -16.84
N MET A 271 -12.79 -2.22 -15.97
CA MET A 271 -13.22 -2.48 -14.60
C MET A 271 -13.42 -1.19 -13.81
N LYS A 272 -14.55 -1.07 -13.12
CA LYS A 272 -14.87 0.03 -12.22
C LYS A 272 -15.08 -0.46 -10.79
N TYR A 273 -14.48 0.24 -9.85
CA TYR A 273 -14.55 -0.10 -8.42
C TYR A 273 -15.99 -0.25 -7.90
N GLU A 274 -16.92 0.62 -8.33
CA GLU A 274 -18.30 0.58 -7.89
C GLU A 274 -19.09 -0.57 -8.52
N GLU A 275 -18.76 -0.96 -9.77
CA GLU A 275 -19.49 -1.97 -10.55
C GLU A 275 -19.03 -3.40 -10.28
N VAL A 276 -17.78 -3.59 -9.81
CA VAL A 276 -17.26 -4.93 -9.49
C VAL A 276 -18.05 -5.50 -8.31
N GLN A 277 -18.67 -6.67 -8.54
CA GLN A 277 -19.46 -7.35 -7.51
C GLN A 277 -18.61 -7.74 -6.30
N TYR A 278 -19.21 -7.61 -5.12
CA TYR A 278 -18.57 -8.00 -3.87
C TYR A 278 -18.46 -9.54 -3.77
N GLY A 279 -17.34 -10.03 -3.24
CA GLY A 279 -17.16 -11.45 -2.89
C GLY A 279 -16.27 -12.24 -3.84
N LYS A 280 -16.29 -13.56 -3.70
CA LYS A 280 -15.38 -14.49 -4.40
C LYS A 280 -15.51 -14.46 -5.91
N ILE A 281 -14.39 -14.75 -6.58
CA ILE A 281 -14.29 -14.89 -8.04
C ILE A 281 -14.88 -16.22 -8.51
N TYR A 282 -15.33 -17.10 -7.60
CA TYR A 282 -15.75 -18.45 -7.96
C TYR A 282 -17.24 -18.48 -8.36
N GLY A 283 -17.46 -18.62 -9.67
CA GLY A 283 -18.57 -19.36 -10.21
C GLY A 283 -18.11 -20.79 -10.48
#